data_584dc5ef23c783ee958289e2205041c8
#
_entry.id   584dc5ef23c783ee958289e2205041c8
#
_cell.length_a   1.000
_cell.length_b   1.000
_cell.length_c   1.000
_cell.angle_alpha   90.00
_cell.angle_beta   90.00
_cell.angle_gamma   90.00
#
_symmetry.space_group_name_H-M   'P 1'
#
loop_
_entity.id
_entity.type
_entity.pdbx_description
1 polymer ?
#
loop_
_entity_poly.entity_id
_entity_poly.type
_entity_poly.pdbx_seq_one_letter_code
_entity_poly.pdbx_strand_id
1 'polypeptide(L)'
;AAARRAGHDVGDPHGEIEITAAGKRWLVTLAPISRMQQRGLTEANLKPGQTVWISGKRNSDLSKNEIKAESIRVAGKTTNLLR
;
A
#
# COMPACT_ATOMS: atom_id res chain seq x y z
N ALA A 1 -0.54 5.52 9.49
CA ALA A 1 0.22 4.92 8.39
C ALA A 1 1.36 5.82 7.95
N ALA A 2 2.46 5.24 7.56
CA ALA A 2 3.61 5.94 7.01
C ALA A 2 3.84 5.44 5.59
N ALA A 3 3.87 6.34 4.63
CA ALA A 3 4.09 5.96 3.24
C ALA A 3 5.59 5.85 2.98
N ARG A 4 5.98 4.81 2.27
CA ARG A 4 7.36 4.52 1.96
C ARG A 4 7.46 3.92 0.57
N ARG A 5 8.46 4.32 -0.19
CA ARG A 5 8.68 3.79 -1.52
C ARG A 5 9.77 2.73 -1.49
N ALA A 6 9.52 1.58 -2.09
CA ALA A 6 10.57 0.62 -2.40
C ALA A 6 11.34 1.13 -3.60
N GLY A 7 12.62 1.45 -3.39
CA GLY A 7 13.39 2.16 -4.39
C GLY A 7 14.45 1.34 -5.10
N HIS A 8 14.37 0.02 -5.04
CA HIS A 8 15.47 -0.82 -5.52
C HIS A 8 15.26 -1.44 -6.89
N ASP A 9 14.02 -1.51 -7.33
CA ASP A 9 13.72 -2.17 -8.59
C ASP A 9 14.04 -1.27 -9.76
N VAL A 10 14.59 -1.89 -10.80
CA VAL A 10 14.78 -1.23 -12.08
C VAL A 10 13.47 -1.30 -12.85
N GLY A 11 13.04 -0.19 -13.39
CA GLY A 11 11.83 -0.12 -14.21
C GLY A 11 10.64 0.36 -13.42
N ASP A 12 9.74 -0.54 -13.01
CA ASP A 12 8.46 -0.18 -12.43
C ASP A 12 8.31 -0.74 -11.01
N PRO A 13 8.92 -0.11 -10.01
CA PRO A 13 8.87 -0.61 -8.65
C PRO A 13 7.47 -0.55 -8.07
N HIS A 14 7.17 -1.49 -7.16
CA HIS A 14 5.93 -1.48 -6.39
C HIS A 14 6.04 -0.49 -5.24
N GLY A 15 4.95 0.23 -4.98
CA GLY A 15 4.86 1.06 -3.80
C GLY A 15 4.64 0.22 -2.55
N GLU A 16 5.17 0.69 -1.43
CA GLU A 16 4.98 0.06 -0.13
C GLU A 16 4.65 1.10 0.91
N ILE A 17 3.79 0.72 1.85
CA ILE A 17 3.50 1.56 3.02
C ILE A 17 3.55 0.71 4.27
N GLU A 18 3.84 1.34 5.41
CA GLU A 18 3.67 0.73 6.72
C GLU A 18 2.42 1.30 7.37
N ILE A 19 1.59 0.44 7.93
CA ILE A 19 0.41 0.86 8.66
C ILE A 19 0.42 0.22 10.04
N THR A 20 -0.31 0.83 10.96
CA THR A 20 -0.58 0.24 12.28
C THR A 20 -2.04 -0.16 12.33
N ALA A 21 -2.29 -1.41 12.64
CA ALA A 21 -3.64 -1.93 12.80
C ALA A 21 -3.65 -2.97 13.91
N ALA A 22 -4.66 -2.94 14.77
CA ALA A 22 -4.80 -3.86 15.89
C ALA A 22 -3.54 -3.91 16.78
N GLY A 23 -2.87 -2.78 16.96
CA GLY A 23 -1.67 -2.67 17.77
C GLY A 23 -0.41 -3.24 17.15
N LYS A 24 -0.44 -3.59 15.86
CA LYS A 24 0.69 -4.18 15.14
C LYS A 24 1.05 -3.36 13.93
N ARG A 25 2.32 -3.41 13.55
CA ARG A 25 2.77 -2.85 12.28
C ARG A 25 2.58 -3.85 11.17
N TRP A 26 2.14 -3.33 10.03
CA TRP A 26 1.95 -4.13 8.83
C TRP A 26 2.68 -3.49 7.68
N LEU A 27 3.40 -4.29 6.92
CA LEU A 27 3.96 -3.87 5.64
C LEU A 27 2.93 -4.17 4.56
N VAL A 28 2.56 -3.15 3.81
CA VAL A 28 1.56 -3.28 2.74
C VAL A 28 2.24 -3.03 1.41
N THR A 29 2.25 -4.05 0.56
CA THR A 29 2.74 -3.93 -0.81
C THR A 29 1.58 -3.51 -1.69
N LEU A 30 1.76 -2.41 -2.40
CA LEU A 30 0.76 -1.85 -3.29
C LEU A 30 0.99 -2.33 -4.72
N ALA A 31 0.48 -1.61 -5.70
CA ALA A 31 0.71 -1.90 -7.11
C ALA A 31 1.98 -1.22 -7.61
N PRO A 32 2.43 -1.53 -8.83
CA PRO A 32 3.47 -0.74 -9.46
C PRO A 32 3.12 0.74 -9.45
N ILE A 33 4.12 1.57 -9.21
CA ILE A 33 3.90 3.01 -9.04
C ILE A 33 3.24 3.64 -10.27
N SER A 34 3.65 3.23 -11.45
CA SER A 34 3.06 3.74 -12.69
C SER A 34 1.56 3.44 -12.77
N ARG A 35 1.15 2.23 -12.36
CA ARG A 35 -0.26 1.86 -12.35
C ARG A 35 -1.06 2.72 -11.37
N MET A 36 -0.49 2.94 -10.18
CA MET A 36 -1.16 3.77 -9.18
C MET A 36 -1.32 5.19 -9.65
N GLN A 37 -0.29 5.75 -10.29
CA GLN A 37 -0.36 7.10 -10.85
C GLN A 37 -1.44 7.21 -11.92
N GLN A 38 -1.54 6.21 -12.80
CA GLN A 38 -2.58 6.18 -13.83
C GLN A 38 -3.98 6.15 -13.23
N ARG A 39 -4.12 5.58 -12.04
CA ARG A 39 -5.41 5.48 -11.34
C ARG A 39 -5.63 6.60 -10.34
N GLY A 40 -4.78 7.60 -10.34
CA GLY A 40 -4.93 8.78 -9.52
C GLY A 40 -4.43 8.65 -8.09
N LEU A 41 -3.66 7.61 -7.78
CA LEU A 41 -3.06 7.42 -6.47
C LEU A 41 -1.55 7.72 -6.56
N THR A 42 -1.12 8.79 -5.91
CA THR A 42 0.28 9.22 -5.90
C THR A 42 0.80 9.28 -4.48
N GLU A 43 2.11 9.48 -4.31
CA GLU A 43 2.70 9.67 -2.99
C GLU A 43 2.05 10.83 -2.23
N ALA A 44 1.63 11.85 -2.94
CA ALA A 44 0.98 13.00 -2.31
C ALA A 44 -0.34 12.62 -1.62
N ASN A 45 -0.97 11.53 -2.04
CA ASN A 45 -2.20 11.04 -1.42
C ASN A 45 -1.97 10.17 -0.21
N LEU A 46 -0.73 9.70 0.01
CA LEU A 46 -0.39 8.76 1.07
C LEU A 46 0.54 9.43 2.06
N LYS A 47 -0.03 10.16 3.00
CA LYS A 47 0.73 10.93 3.99
C LYS A 47 0.82 10.16 5.31
N PRO A 48 1.95 10.30 6.05
CA PRO A 48 2.04 9.72 7.38
C PRO A 48 0.92 10.23 8.30
N GLY A 49 0.45 9.34 9.17
CA GLY A 49 -0.62 9.68 10.12
C GLY A 49 -2.02 9.60 9.56
N GLN A 50 -2.16 9.29 8.29
CA GLN A 50 -3.45 9.21 7.62
C GLN A 50 -4.09 7.84 7.87
N THR A 51 -5.41 7.80 8.03
CA THR A 51 -6.14 6.55 8.14
C THR A 51 -6.40 5.98 6.75
N VAL A 52 -6.08 4.70 6.57
CA VAL A 52 -6.31 4.02 5.30
C VAL A 52 -7.05 2.71 5.56
N TRP A 53 -7.79 2.26 4.55
CA TRP A 53 -8.43 0.95 4.55
C TRP A 53 -7.78 0.12 3.45
N ILE A 54 -7.31 -1.07 3.83
CA ILE A 54 -6.61 -1.96 2.90
C ILE A 54 -7.43 -3.24 2.76
N SER A 55 -7.63 -3.67 1.53
CA SER A 55 -8.18 -4.96 1.22
C SER A 55 -7.17 -5.74 0.39
N GLY A 56 -6.89 -6.96 0.78
CA GLY A 56 -5.90 -7.74 0.07
C GLY A 56 -5.62 -9.09 0.72
N LYS A 57 -4.51 -9.70 0.31
CA LYS A 57 -4.12 -11.02 0.78
C LYS A 57 -2.96 -10.91 1.76
N ARG A 58 -3.11 -11.54 2.91
CA ARG A 58 -2.06 -11.63 3.90
C ARG A 58 -1.01 -12.64 3.47
N ASN A 59 0.26 -12.40 3.85
CA ASN A 59 1.31 -13.37 3.67
C ASN A 59 0.93 -14.68 4.36
N SER A 60 1.13 -15.80 3.68
CA SER A 60 0.83 -17.12 4.22
C SER A 60 1.69 -17.47 5.44
N ASP A 61 2.87 -16.87 5.57
CA ASP A 61 3.69 -16.98 6.77
C ASP A 61 3.13 -16.01 7.82
N LEU A 62 2.40 -16.55 8.77
CA LEU A 62 1.72 -15.74 9.79
C LEU A 62 2.66 -15.06 10.78
N SER A 63 3.95 -15.42 10.78
CA SER A 63 4.95 -14.70 11.57
C SER A 63 5.28 -13.34 10.95
N LYS A 64 4.90 -13.12 9.71
CA LYS A 64 5.12 -11.87 8.99
C LYS A 64 3.83 -11.09 8.87
N ASN A 65 3.87 -9.84 9.32
CA ASN A 65 2.73 -8.94 9.19
C ASN A 65 2.83 -8.20 7.86
N GLU A 66 2.50 -8.91 6.79
CA GLU A 66 2.58 -8.40 5.42
C GLU A 66 1.29 -8.66 4.68
N ILE A 67 0.85 -7.67 3.92
CA ILE A 67 -0.36 -7.76 3.10
C ILE A 67 -0.02 -7.28 1.70
N LYS A 68 -0.46 -8.03 0.69
CA LYS A 68 -0.44 -7.58 -0.69
C LYS A 68 -1.80 -6.97 -0.98
N ALA A 69 -1.85 -5.66 -1.13
CA ALA A 69 -3.09 -4.94 -1.27
C ALA A 69 -3.71 -5.15 -2.65
N GLU A 70 -5.02 -5.37 -2.67
CA GLU A 70 -5.82 -5.44 -3.89
C GLU A 70 -6.58 -4.14 -4.11
N SER A 71 -6.88 -3.44 -3.03
CA SER A 71 -7.44 -2.10 -3.10
C SER A 71 -7.05 -1.30 -1.85
N ILE A 72 -7.06 0.01 -1.99
CA ILE A 72 -6.80 0.93 -0.90
C ILE A 72 -7.82 2.05 -0.93
N ARG A 73 -8.34 2.41 0.24
CA ARG A 73 -9.20 3.56 0.40
C ARG A 73 -8.52 4.58 1.30
N VAL A 74 -8.38 5.78 0.80
CA VAL A 74 -7.78 6.89 1.53
C VAL A 74 -8.51 8.18 1.18
N ALA A 75 -8.77 9.02 2.18
CA ALA A 75 -9.48 10.29 1.98
C ALA A 75 -10.82 10.13 1.24
N GLY A 76 -11.54 9.04 1.51
CA GLY A 76 -12.83 8.76 0.89
C GLY A 76 -12.77 8.23 -0.54
N LYS A 77 -11.57 8.05 -1.09
CA LYS A 77 -11.40 7.54 -2.45
C LYS A 77 -10.84 6.13 -2.42
N THR A 78 -11.50 5.20 -3.08
CA THR A 78 -11.04 3.83 -3.23
C THR A 78 -10.33 3.66 -4.56
N THR A 79 -9.12 3.11 -4.53
CA THR A 79 -8.34 2.82 -5.71
C THR A 79 -8.14 1.31 -5.82
N ASN A 80 -8.52 0.74 -6.97
CA ASN A 80 -8.27 -0.65 -7.27
C ASN A 80 -6.81 -0.77 -7.72
N LEU A 81 -6.08 -1.71 -7.11
CA LEU A 81 -4.66 -1.92 -7.37
C LEU A 81 -4.42 -3.15 -8.25
N LEU A 82 -5.45 -3.92 -8.53
CA LEU A 82 -5.34 -5.08 -9.40
C LEU A 82 -5.18 -4.67 -10.85
N ARG A 83 -4.63 -5.58 -11.61
CA ARG A 83 -4.45 -5.44 -13.02
C ARG A 83 -5.73 -5.20 -13.78
#